data_56fa7394daa9d5e869759fb32716c7b3
#
_entry.id   56fa7394daa9d5e869759fb32716c7b3
#
_cell.length_a   1.000
_cell.length_b   1.000
_cell.length_c   1.000
_cell.angle_alpha   90.00
_cell.angle_beta   90.00
_cell.angle_gamma   90.00
#
_symmetry.space_group_name_H-M   'P 1'
#
loop_
_entity.id
_entity.type
_entity.pdbx_description
1 polymer ?
#
loop_
_entity_poly.entity_id
_entity_poly.type
_entity_poly.pdbx_seq_one_letter_code
_entity_poly.pdbx_strand_id
1 'polypeptide(L)'
;IICIGAINYDYMFHCTSFDLIKKNGKEGYENLSNPISDVEDDIYELVQKGKEYTTQIGGSAFITLKVAKHILPNLQVAYTGVCGTPNPFDLRYGKSNNVEAELAHLDNRDWLFTTKERFEDPYYKAIAKSVVRLYNHSRNCIKIAPCANNTLLDRIQEQEERTGKTLAEYLAGAKWIHLSSLSDFSQFEAIMQSVIEAK
;
A
#
# COMPACT_ATOMS: atom_id res chain seq x y z
N ILE A 1 17.76 6.29 2.18
CA ILE A 1 16.56 6.42 1.32
C ILE A 1 15.33 6.44 2.20
N ILE A 2 14.40 7.35 1.91
CA ILE A 2 13.06 7.34 2.48
C ILE A 2 12.06 7.07 1.34
N CYS A 3 11.18 6.06 1.53
CA CYS A 3 10.06 5.81 0.64
C CYS A 3 8.76 6.23 1.31
N ILE A 4 7.87 6.89 0.57
CA ILE A 4 6.57 7.38 1.06
C ILE A 4 5.47 6.83 0.17
N GLY A 5 4.45 6.19 0.77
CA GLY A 5 3.32 5.69 -0.01
C GLY A 5 2.47 4.63 0.70
N ALA A 6 1.66 3.95 -0.09
CA ALA A 6 0.75 2.93 0.40
C ALA A 6 1.44 1.59 0.69
N ILE A 7 0.94 0.89 1.70
CA ILE A 7 1.20 -0.53 1.96
C ILE A 7 -0.10 -1.28 1.72
N ASN A 8 -0.07 -2.23 0.80
CA ASN A 8 -1.23 -3.00 0.38
C ASN A 8 -1.04 -4.49 0.64
N TYR A 9 -2.14 -5.20 0.80
CA TYR A 9 -2.20 -6.64 0.68
C TYR A 9 -2.66 -6.98 -0.74
N ASP A 10 -1.74 -7.44 -1.59
CA ASP A 10 -2.02 -7.70 -3.00
C ASP A 10 -2.44 -9.15 -3.22
N TYR A 11 -3.63 -9.35 -3.82
CA TYR A 11 -4.13 -10.64 -4.29
C TYR A 11 -3.93 -10.71 -5.80
N MET A 12 -2.96 -11.52 -6.25
CA MET A 12 -2.59 -11.64 -7.66
C MET A 12 -3.14 -12.92 -8.26
N PHE A 13 -4.10 -12.81 -9.16
CA PHE A 13 -4.77 -13.93 -9.83
C PHE A 13 -4.23 -14.16 -11.23
N HIS A 14 -3.95 -15.41 -11.57
CA HIS A 14 -3.68 -15.84 -12.93
C HIS A 14 -5.02 -16.01 -13.65
N CYS A 15 -5.27 -15.17 -14.65
CA CYS A 15 -6.55 -15.06 -15.35
C CYS A 15 -6.44 -15.53 -16.81
N THR A 16 -7.60 -15.89 -17.38
CA THR A 16 -7.77 -16.11 -18.80
C THR A 16 -8.36 -14.86 -19.46
N SER A 17 -8.45 -14.81 -20.79
CA SER A 17 -9.07 -13.70 -21.50
C SER A 17 -10.54 -13.45 -21.10
N PHE A 18 -11.25 -14.48 -20.59
CA PHE A 18 -12.64 -14.36 -20.12
C PHE A 18 -12.75 -13.68 -18.76
N ASP A 19 -11.67 -13.64 -17.98
CA ASP A 19 -11.66 -13.03 -16.65
C ASP A 19 -11.29 -11.54 -16.71
N LEU A 20 -10.96 -11.02 -17.90
CA LEU A 20 -10.54 -9.64 -18.07
C LEU A 20 -11.72 -8.68 -17.95
N ILE A 21 -11.55 -7.65 -17.18
CA ILE A 21 -12.52 -6.57 -17.08
C ILE A 21 -12.26 -5.59 -18.21
N LYS A 22 -13.33 -5.26 -18.95
CA LYS A 22 -13.31 -4.22 -19.99
C LYS A 22 -14.02 -2.98 -19.48
N LYS A 23 -13.35 -1.84 -19.48
CA LYS A 23 -13.96 -0.55 -19.26
C LYS A 23 -13.96 0.23 -20.57
N ASN A 24 -15.13 0.64 -21.05
CA ASN A 24 -15.31 1.36 -22.32
C ASN A 24 -14.67 0.63 -23.52
N GLY A 25 -14.76 -0.71 -23.55
CA GLY A 25 -14.21 -1.56 -24.61
C GLY A 25 -12.70 -1.74 -24.61
N LYS A 26 -11.98 -1.15 -23.65
CA LYS A 26 -10.52 -1.31 -23.50
C LYS A 26 -10.21 -2.33 -22.41
N GLU A 27 -9.29 -3.23 -22.70
CA GLU A 27 -8.67 -4.11 -21.73
C GLU A 27 -7.62 -3.32 -20.92
N GLY A 28 -7.50 -3.68 -19.64
CA GLY A 28 -6.58 -3.00 -18.74
C GLY A 28 -7.22 -1.78 -18.07
N TYR A 29 -7.43 -1.87 -16.77
CA TYR A 29 -8.15 -0.86 -16.03
C TYR A 29 -7.63 -0.82 -14.59
N GLU A 30 -7.36 0.39 -14.12
CA GLU A 30 -7.05 0.65 -12.72
C GLU A 30 -8.17 1.46 -12.09
N ASN A 31 -8.58 1.07 -10.89
CA ASN A 31 -9.45 1.85 -10.02
C ASN A 31 -8.85 1.85 -8.61
N LEU A 32 -8.36 3.00 -8.18
CA LEU A 32 -7.58 3.16 -6.96
C LEU A 32 -8.42 3.54 -5.73
N SER A 33 -9.74 3.66 -5.90
CA SER A 33 -10.64 4.04 -4.81
C SER A 33 -11.93 3.25 -4.89
N ASN A 34 -11.91 2.02 -4.37
CA ASN A 34 -13.09 1.18 -4.29
C ASN A 34 -13.50 0.98 -2.82
N PRO A 35 -14.79 0.75 -2.53
CA PRO A 35 -15.20 0.17 -1.27
C PRO A 35 -14.47 -1.15 -1.02
N ILE A 36 -14.18 -1.44 0.25
CA ILE A 36 -13.48 -2.69 0.60
C ILE A 36 -14.31 -3.92 0.21
N SER A 37 -15.63 -3.85 0.35
CA SER A 37 -16.57 -4.89 -0.07
C SER A 37 -16.41 -5.27 -1.54
N ASP A 38 -16.31 -4.28 -2.42
CA ASP A 38 -16.21 -4.52 -3.87
C ASP A 38 -14.92 -5.24 -4.26
N VAL A 39 -13.83 -4.97 -3.52
CA VAL A 39 -12.55 -5.64 -3.71
C VAL A 39 -12.59 -7.06 -3.13
N GLU A 40 -13.17 -7.24 -1.95
CA GLU A 40 -13.34 -8.53 -1.32
C GLU A 40 -14.27 -9.46 -2.10
N ASP A 41 -15.37 -8.93 -2.63
CA ASP A 41 -16.30 -9.68 -3.47
C ASP A 41 -15.63 -10.14 -4.78
N ASP A 42 -14.84 -9.29 -5.41
CA ASP A 42 -14.08 -9.63 -6.62
C ASP A 42 -13.04 -10.74 -6.34
N ILE A 43 -12.32 -10.65 -5.21
CA ILE A 43 -11.40 -11.69 -4.77
C ILE A 43 -12.15 -12.99 -4.52
N TYR A 44 -13.26 -12.93 -3.76
CA TYR A 44 -14.06 -14.10 -3.44
C TYR A 44 -14.60 -14.79 -4.69
N GLU A 45 -15.12 -14.03 -5.65
CA GLU A 45 -15.62 -14.56 -6.93
C GLU A 45 -14.52 -15.32 -7.69
N LEU A 46 -13.31 -14.76 -7.76
CA LEU A 46 -12.17 -15.42 -8.43
C LEU A 46 -11.74 -16.69 -7.72
N VAL A 47 -11.74 -16.70 -6.38
CA VAL A 47 -11.47 -17.90 -5.58
C VAL A 47 -12.53 -18.99 -5.83
N GLN A 48 -13.82 -18.62 -5.85
CA GLN A 48 -14.91 -19.57 -6.13
C GLN A 48 -14.83 -20.17 -7.54
N LYS A 49 -14.31 -19.41 -8.50
CA LYS A 49 -14.01 -19.91 -9.85
C LYS A 49 -12.77 -20.80 -9.94
N GLY A 50 -12.12 -21.09 -8.80
CA GLY A 50 -10.94 -21.93 -8.74
C GLY A 50 -9.70 -21.31 -9.36
N LYS A 51 -9.62 -19.98 -9.45
CA LYS A 51 -8.43 -19.31 -10.00
C LYS A 51 -7.26 -19.43 -9.05
N GLU A 52 -6.10 -19.78 -9.61
CA GLU A 52 -4.84 -19.74 -8.85
C GLU A 52 -4.45 -18.31 -8.55
N TYR A 53 -3.98 -18.09 -7.32
CA TYR A 53 -3.52 -16.79 -6.88
C TYR A 53 -2.39 -16.88 -5.87
N THR A 54 -1.65 -15.81 -5.79
CA THR A 54 -0.66 -15.54 -4.74
C THR A 54 -1.01 -14.27 -4.00
N THR A 55 -0.52 -14.13 -2.77
CA THR A 55 -0.66 -12.90 -2.01
C THR A 55 0.72 -12.39 -1.60
N GLN A 56 0.86 -11.08 -1.54
CA GLN A 56 2.07 -10.42 -1.05
C GLN A 56 1.76 -9.07 -0.41
N ILE A 57 2.67 -8.58 0.41
CA ILE A 57 2.67 -7.19 0.82
C ILE A 57 3.25 -6.37 -0.31
N GLY A 58 2.46 -5.43 -0.82
CA GLY A 58 2.74 -4.59 -1.97
C GLY A 58 2.64 -3.09 -1.66
N GLY A 59 2.40 -2.33 -2.71
CA GLY A 59 2.55 -0.88 -2.76
C GLY A 59 3.87 -0.51 -3.41
N SER A 60 3.84 0.29 -4.49
CA SER A 60 5.04 0.54 -5.32
C SER A 60 6.19 1.13 -4.52
N ALA A 61 5.92 2.06 -3.58
CA ALA A 61 6.95 2.62 -2.71
C ALA A 61 7.59 1.56 -1.81
N PHE A 62 6.78 0.66 -1.24
CA PHE A 62 7.25 -0.41 -0.38
C PHE A 62 8.07 -1.45 -1.14
N ILE A 63 7.61 -1.86 -2.32
CA ILE A 63 8.35 -2.79 -3.18
C ILE A 63 9.69 -2.18 -3.62
N THR A 64 9.71 -0.90 -4.01
CA THR A 64 10.94 -0.19 -4.39
C THR A 64 11.97 -0.24 -3.26
N LEU A 65 11.54 0.00 -2.03
CA LEU A 65 12.41 -0.06 -0.86
C LEU A 65 12.95 -1.49 -0.62
N LYS A 66 12.09 -2.52 -0.72
CA LYS A 66 12.52 -3.94 -0.58
C LYS A 66 13.57 -4.30 -1.61
N VAL A 67 13.36 -3.93 -2.87
CA VAL A 67 14.30 -4.19 -3.97
C VAL A 67 15.62 -3.44 -3.72
N ALA A 68 15.57 -2.17 -3.35
CA ALA A 68 16.77 -1.39 -3.04
C ALA A 68 17.59 -2.02 -1.89
N LYS A 69 16.93 -2.44 -0.80
CA LYS A 69 17.58 -3.11 0.33
C LYS A 69 18.15 -4.49 -0.05
N HIS A 70 17.47 -5.22 -0.93
CA HIS A 70 17.95 -6.52 -1.44
C HIS A 70 19.24 -6.37 -2.28
N ILE A 71 19.28 -5.36 -3.16
CA ILE A 71 20.45 -5.10 -4.02
C ILE A 71 21.61 -4.50 -3.21
N LEU A 72 21.31 -3.66 -2.23
CA LEU A 72 22.26 -2.94 -1.39
C LEU A 72 21.96 -3.21 0.09
N PRO A 73 22.37 -4.35 0.66
CA PRO A 73 22.01 -4.76 2.02
C PRO A 73 22.38 -3.75 3.13
N ASN A 74 23.45 -2.98 2.91
CA ASN A 74 23.93 -1.94 3.85
C ASN A 74 23.21 -0.59 3.67
N LEU A 75 22.29 -0.47 2.72
CA LEU A 75 21.53 0.74 2.50
C LEU A 75 20.62 1.01 3.71
N GLN A 76 20.73 2.19 4.28
CA GLN A 76 19.79 2.65 5.31
C GLN A 76 18.48 3.03 4.64
N VAL A 77 17.40 2.42 5.09
CA VAL A 77 16.06 2.59 4.52
C VAL A 77 15.03 2.93 5.60
N ALA A 78 14.16 3.86 5.26
CA ALA A 78 13.04 4.26 6.09
C ALA A 78 11.76 4.33 5.26
N TYR A 79 10.62 4.23 5.90
CA TYR A 79 9.34 4.26 5.23
C TYR A 79 8.35 5.15 5.96
N THR A 80 7.64 5.97 5.20
CA THR A 80 6.51 6.77 5.68
C THR A 80 5.23 6.26 5.00
N GLY A 81 4.31 5.79 5.78
CA GLY A 81 3.04 5.23 5.29
C GLY A 81 2.20 4.65 6.40
N VAL A 82 1.01 4.18 6.06
CA VAL A 82 0.11 3.55 7.03
C VAL A 82 -0.02 2.07 6.72
N CYS A 83 0.31 1.24 7.71
CA CYS A 83 0.07 -0.19 7.66
C CYS A 83 -1.18 -0.53 8.47
N GLY A 84 -2.25 -0.90 7.79
CA GLY A 84 -3.46 -1.39 8.41
C GLY A 84 -3.30 -2.80 8.97
N THR A 85 -4.32 -3.26 9.68
CA THR A 85 -4.38 -4.62 10.23
C THR A 85 -5.12 -5.54 9.26
N PRO A 86 -4.62 -6.75 8.99
CA PRO A 86 -5.38 -7.76 8.26
C PRO A 86 -6.73 -8.02 8.92
N ASN A 87 -7.80 -7.98 8.15
CA ASN A 87 -9.15 -8.23 8.63
C ASN A 87 -9.49 -9.74 8.55
N PRO A 88 -10.66 -10.21 9.01
CA PRO A 88 -11.05 -11.62 8.93
C PRO A 88 -11.03 -12.20 7.51
N PHE A 89 -11.27 -11.39 6.49
CA PHE A 89 -11.17 -11.81 5.10
C PHE A 89 -9.73 -12.13 4.73
N ASP A 90 -8.78 -11.27 5.12
CA ASP A 90 -7.36 -11.47 4.85
C ASP A 90 -6.81 -12.69 5.61
N LEU A 91 -7.29 -12.94 6.83
CA LEU A 91 -6.91 -14.13 7.61
C LEU A 91 -7.41 -15.42 6.96
N ARG A 92 -8.52 -15.37 6.24
CA ARG A 92 -9.12 -16.55 5.57
C ARG A 92 -8.51 -16.80 4.18
N TYR A 93 -8.31 -15.77 3.40
CA TYR A 93 -7.92 -15.86 1.99
C TYR A 93 -6.48 -15.42 1.72
N GLY A 94 -5.88 -14.71 2.64
CA GLY A 94 -4.46 -14.32 2.55
C GLY A 94 -3.56 -15.53 2.76
N LYS A 95 -2.70 -15.82 1.79
CA LYS A 95 -1.71 -16.90 1.91
C LYS A 95 -0.48 -16.36 2.62
N SER A 96 -0.40 -16.56 3.92
CA SER A 96 0.76 -16.42 4.82
C SER A 96 1.77 -15.30 4.50
N ASN A 97 1.34 -14.05 4.51
CA ASN A 97 2.29 -12.95 4.56
C ASN A 97 2.27 -12.35 5.98
N ASN A 98 3.35 -12.57 6.70
CA ASN A 98 3.54 -11.93 7.99
C ASN A 98 3.97 -10.47 7.73
N VAL A 99 3.01 -9.55 7.83
CA VAL A 99 3.25 -8.11 7.64
C VAL A 99 4.39 -7.60 8.52
N GLU A 100 4.45 -8.05 9.78
CA GLU A 100 5.51 -7.66 10.71
C GLU A 100 6.89 -8.15 10.25
N ALA A 101 6.99 -9.35 9.69
CA ALA A 101 8.24 -9.86 9.14
C ALA A 101 8.70 -9.04 7.92
N GLU A 102 7.77 -8.62 7.08
CA GLU A 102 8.07 -7.75 5.93
C GLU A 102 8.55 -6.37 6.37
N LEU A 103 7.97 -5.81 7.43
CA LEU A 103 8.36 -4.52 7.98
C LEU A 103 9.65 -4.61 8.82
N ALA A 104 10.10 -5.82 9.22
CA ALA A 104 11.29 -6.01 10.03
C ALA A 104 12.58 -5.50 9.35
N HIS A 105 12.59 -5.42 8.02
CA HIS A 105 13.73 -4.96 7.23
C HIS A 105 13.93 -3.44 7.21
N LEU A 106 13.01 -2.66 7.79
CA LEU A 106 13.13 -1.20 7.88
C LEU A 106 14.10 -0.82 9.00
N ASP A 107 15.08 0.01 8.69
CA ASP A 107 16.06 0.52 9.66
C ASP A 107 15.45 1.61 10.56
N ASN A 108 14.50 2.38 10.04
CA ASN A 108 13.75 3.39 10.79
C ASN A 108 12.25 3.28 10.49
N ARG A 109 11.45 3.27 11.56
CA ARG A 109 9.99 3.14 11.55
C ARG A 109 9.27 4.31 12.21
N ASP A 110 9.94 5.40 12.54
CA ASP A 110 9.37 6.51 13.29
C ASP A 110 8.15 7.14 12.62
N TRP A 111 8.11 7.07 11.28
CA TRP A 111 7.02 7.58 10.45
C TRP A 111 6.24 6.45 9.72
N LEU A 112 6.37 5.23 10.20
CA LEU A 112 5.51 4.12 9.81
C LEU A 112 4.39 3.99 10.84
N PHE A 113 3.18 4.26 10.41
CA PHE A 113 2.00 4.28 11.26
C PHE A 113 1.27 2.95 11.21
N THR A 114 0.70 2.54 12.34
CA THR A 114 -0.16 1.35 12.43
C THR A 114 -1.53 1.75 12.95
N THR A 115 -2.56 0.99 12.58
CA THR A 115 -3.96 1.32 12.89
C THR A 115 -4.52 0.54 14.09
N LYS A 116 -3.67 -0.17 14.86
CA LYS A 116 -4.11 -1.17 15.86
C LYS A 116 -5.10 -0.66 16.92
N GLU A 117 -5.13 0.63 17.25
CA GLU A 117 -5.88 1.07 18.46
C GLU A 117 -6.79 2.31 18.30
N ARG A 118 -6.82 2.99 17.14
CA ARG A 118 -7.35 4.36 17.08
C ARG A 118 -8.61 4.63 16.27
N PHE A 119 -9.03 3.76 15.38
CA PHE A 119 -10.21 4.00 14.56
C PHE A 119 -11.38 3.12 15.01
N GLU A 120 -12.55 3.72 15.21
CA GLU A 120 -13.78 2.93 15.43
C GLU A 120 -14.23 2.27 14.12
N ASP A 121 -14.06 2.95 13.00
CA ASP A 121 -14.44 2.44 11.68
C ASP A 121 -13.50 1.32 11.22
N PRO A 122 -14.03 0.11 11.04
CA PRO A 122 -13.24 -1.04 10.56
C PRO A 122 -12.56 -0.81 9.21
N TYR A 123 -13.11 0.07 8.36
CA TYR A 123 -12.54 0.41 7.06
C TYR A 123 -11.15 1.03 7.22
N TYR A 124 -11.01 2.04 8.08
CA TYR A 124 -9.74 2.73 8.30
C TYR A 124 -8.75 1.92 9.16
N LYS A 125 -9.21 0.84 9.80
CA LYS A 125 -8.33 -0.13 10.48
C LYS A 125 -7.72 -1.13 9.52
N ALA A 126 -8.46 -1.51 8.48
CA ALA A 126 -8.06 -2.58 7.59
C ALA A 126 -6.81 -2.20 6.79
N ILE A 127 -5.93 -3.18 6.57
CA ILE A 127 -4.85 -3.01 5.59
C ILE A 127 -5.49 -2.77 4.22
N ALA A 128 -4.93 -1.83 3.47
CA ALA A 128 -5.33 -1.63 2.09
C ALA A 128 -5.15 -2.92 1.30
N LYS A 129 -6.07 -3.22 0.42
CA LYS A 129 -5.98 -4.43 -0.39
C LYS A 129 -6.21 -4.16 -1.85
N SER A 130 -5.53 -4.93 -2.67
CA SER A 130 -5.72 -4.88 -4.11
C SER A 130 -6.04 -6.26 -4.67
N VAL A 131 -6.88 -6.30 -5.71
CA VAL A 131 -7.01 -7.45 -6.58
C VAL A 131 -6.35 -7.14 -7.91
N VAL A 132 -5.37 -7.97 -8.26
CA VAL A 132 -4.58 -7.83 -9.48
C VAL A 132 -4.88 -9.02 -10.38
N ARG A 133 -5.36 -8.76 -11.60
CA ARG A 133 -5.59 -9.79 -12.61
C ARG A 133 -4.42 -9.80 -13.58
N LEU A 134 -3.73 -10.94 -13.66
CA LEU A 134 -2.59 -11.16 -14.52
C LEU A 134 -3.01 -11.99 -15.73
N TYR A 135 -2.69 -11.51 -16.91
CA TYR A 135 -2.90 -12.22 -18.17
C TYR A 135 -1.73 -11.99 -19.12
N ASN A 136 -1.18 -13.05 -19.70
CA ASN A 136 -0.02 -12.97 -20.59
C ASN A 136 1.14 -12.14 -20.01
N HIS A 137 1.49 -12.40 -18.75
CA HIS A 137 2.58 -11.71 -18.02
C HIS A 137 2.38 -10.20 -17.81
N SER A 138 1.19 -9.67 -18.08
CA SER A 138 0.86 -8.28 -17.84
C SER A 138 -0.29 -8.12 -16.85
N ARG A 139 -0.34 -6.94 -16.18
CA ARG A 139 -1.47 -6.57 -15.33
C ARG A 139 -2.59 -6.02 -16.20
N ASN A 140 -3.75 -6.69 -16.18
CA ASN A 140 -4.91 -6.30 -16.99
C ASN A 140 -6.01 -5.59 -16.20
N CYS A 141 -6.04 -5.78 -14.89
CA CYS A 141 -6.94 -5.06 -14.01
C CYS A 141 -6.34 -4.95 -12.63
N ILE A 142 -6.43 -3.76 -12.05
CA ILE A 142 -6.12 -3.51 -10.66
C ILE A 142 -7.31 -2.78 -10.05
N LYS A 143 -7.87 -3.32 -8.96
CA LYS A 143 -8.79 -2.61 -8.08
C LYS A 143 -8.15 -2.50 -6.71
N ILE A 144 -8.21 -1.33 -6.09
CA ILE A 144 -7.63 -1.07 -4.77
C ILE A 144 -8.70 -0.50 -3.85
N ALA A 145 -8.80 -1.06 -2.66
CA ALA A 145 -9.44 -0.43 -1.52
C ALA A 145 -8.35 0.18 -0.64
N PRO A 146 -8.23 1.51 -0.58
CA PRO A 146 -7.11 2.17 0.09
C PRO A 146 -7.17 2.06 1.62
N CYS A 147 -8.35 1.88 2.22
CA CYS A 147 -8.52 1.60 3.66
C CYS A 147 -7.66 2.51 4.55
N ALA A 148 -6.76 1.91 5.33
CA ALA A 148 -5.85 2.64 6.23
C ALA A 148 -4.98 3.70 5.53
N ASN A 149 -4.64 3.50 4.25
CA ASN A 149 -3.81 4.48 3.52
C ASN A 149 -4.48 5.85 3.38
N ASN A 150 -5.83 5.92 3.45
CA ASN A 150 -6.55 7.19 3.43
C ASN A 150 -6.27 8.07 4.66
N THR A 151 -5.73 7.50 5.73
CA THR A 151 -5.46 8.22 6.98
C THR A 151 -4.04 8.81 7.05
N LEU A 152 -3.26 8.73 5.98
CA LEU A 152 -1.84 9.08 5.99
C LEU A 152 -1.59 10.53 6.45
N LEU A 153 -2.36 11.50 5.95
CA LEU A 153 -2.17 12.90 6.34
C LEU A 153 -2.50 13.14 7.82
N ASP A 154 -3.59 12.55 8.31
CA ASP A 154 -3.97 12.67 9.72
C ASP A 154 -2.87 12.09 10.62
N ARG A 155 -2.25 10.99 10.19
CA ARG A 155 -1.14 10.36 10.91
C ARG A 155 0.14 11.19 10.90
N ILE A 156 0.43 11.84 9.80
CA ILE A 156 1.55 12.78 9.69
C ILE A 156 1.32 13.93 10.67
N GLN A 157 0.15 14.57 10.64
CA GLN A 157 -0.18 15.66 11.54
C GLN A 157 -0.08 15.26 13.03
N GLU A 158 -0.67 14.13 13.42
CA GLU A 158 -0.56 13.60 14.77
C GLU A 158 0.90 13.38 15.21
N GLN A 159 1.74 12.90 14.31
CA GLN A 159 3.16 12.68 14.57
C GLN A 159 3.91 14.00 14.77
N GLU A 160 3.62 15.00 13.96
CA GLU A 160 4.18 16.34 14.07
C GLU A 160 3.80 16.98 15.41
N GLU A 161 2.51 16.94 15.77
CA GLU A 161 2.01 17.45 17.05
C GLU A 161 2.68 16.74 18.25
N ARG A 162 2.84 15.42 18.16
CA ARG A 162 3.41 14.60 19.24
C ARG A 162 4.90 14.82 19.42
N THR A 163 5.64 15.02 18.34
CA THR A 163 7.11 15.07 18.37
C THR A 163 7.66 16.48 18.29
N GLY A 164 6.86 17.46 17.86
CA GLY A 164 7.31 18.81 17.54
C GLY A 164 8.23 18.85 16.30
N LYS A 165 8.30 17.77 15.51
CA LYS A 165 9.14 17.64 14.33
C LYS A 165 8.25 17.47 13.10
N THR A 166 8.43 18.34 12.11
CA THR A 166 7.67 18.28 10.86
C THR A 166 8.14 17.14 9.93
N LEU A 167 7.27 16.73 9.00
CA LEU A 167 7.67 15.79 7.95
C LEU A 167 8.84 16.34 7.13
N ALA A 168 8.86 17.63 6.83
CA ALA A 168 9.96 18.28 6.12
C ALA A 168 11.31 18.13 6.86
N GLU A 169 11.34 18.37 8.17
CA GLU A 169 12.53 18.17 9.00
C GLU A 169 13.00 16.72 9.02
N TYR A 170 12.06 15.77 9.05
CA TYR A 170 12.40 14.35 8.96
C TYR A 170 13.02 14.00 7.60
N LEU A 171 12.48 14.54 6.52
CA LEU A 171 12.94 14.29 5.16
C LEU A 171 14.26 14.97 4.82
N ALA A 172 14.62 16.07 5.49
CA ALA A 172 15.82 16.87 5.21
C ALA A 172 17.13 16.05 5.32
N GLY A 173 17.16 14.98 6.14
CA GLY A 173 18.29 14.07 6.23
C GLY A 173 18.41 13.02 5.12
N ALA A 174 17.42 12.93 4.23
CA ALA A 174 17.38 11.90 3.21
C ALA A 174 18.20 12.28 1.97
N LYS A 175 19.09 11.38 1.53
CA LYS A 175 19.80 11.54 0.25
C LYS A 175 18.90 11.27 -0.95
N TRP A 176 17.84 10.48 -0.76
CA TRP A 176 16.89 10.10 -1.78
C TRP A 176 15.49 9.90 -1.17
N ILE A 177 14.51 10.51 -1.78
CA ILE A 177 13.09 10.35 -1.42
C ILE A 177 12.37 9.75 -2.62
N HIS A 178 11.65 8.64 -2.40
CA HIS A 178 10.81 8.01 -3.41
C HIS A 178 9.35 8.11 -2.97
N LEU A 179 8.53 8.69 -3.84
CA LEU A 179 7.11 8.92 -3.60
C LEU A 179 6.30 8.15 -4.62
N SER A 180 5.40 7.27 -4.18
CA SER A 180 4.45 6.59 -5.07
C SER A 180 3.28 5.94 -4.32
N SER A 181 2.24 5.58 -5.06
CA SER A 181 1.05 4.88 -4.54
C SER A 181 0.35 5.64 -3.41
N LEU A 182 0.19 6.93 -3.55
CA LEU A 182 -0.66 7.73 -2.67
C LEU A 182 -2.13 7.51 -3.05
N SER A 183 -3.02 7.58 -2.05
CA SER A 183 -4.43 7.25 -2.27
C SER A 183 -5.21 8.32 -3.02
N ASP A 184 -4.78 9.58 -2.93
CA ASP A 184 -5.42 10.69 -3.63
C ASP A 184 -4.46 11.85 -3.91
N PHE A 185 -4.97 12.87 -4.64
CA PHE A 185 -4.18 14.02 -5.05
C PHE A 185 -3.85 14.96 -3.88
N SER A 186 -4.70 15.06 -2.87
CA SER A 186 -4.45 15.91 -1.69
C SER A 186 -3.28 15.39 -0.86
N GLN A 187 -3.16 14.07 -0.72
CA GLN A 187 -1.99 13.45 -0.11
C GLN A 187 -0.72 13.76 -0.90
N PHE A 188 -0.79 13.68 -2.24
CA PHE A 188 0.34 14.00 -3.08
C PHE A 188 0.79 15.46 -2.90
N GLU A 189 -0.12 16.42 -2.95
CA GLU A 189 0.20 17.85 -2.80
C GLU A 189 0.84 18.15 -1.44
N ALA A 190 0.24 17.68 -0.34
CA ALA A 190 0.74 17.92 1.01
C ALA A 190 2.14 17.33 1.24
N ILE A 191 2.37 16.10 0.76
CA ILE A 191 3.66 15.45 0.90
C ILE A 191 4.71 16.10 0.01
N MET A 192 4.35 16.49 -1.23
CA MET A 192 5.26 17.22 -2.12
C MET A 192 5.68 18.56 -1.54
N GLN A 193 4.78 19.27 -0.85
CA GLN A 193 5.13 20.49 -0.14
C GLN A 193 6.22 20.21 0.90
N SER A 194 6.06 19.19 1.74
CA SER A 194 7.07 18.80 2.72
C SER A 194 8.41 18.38 2.07
N VAL A 195 8.37 17.72 0.91
CA VAL A 195 9.58 17.36 0.15
C VAL A 195 10.32 18.59 -0.37
N ILE A 196 9.58 19.62 -0.80
CA ILE A 196 10.16 20.90 -1.28
C ILE A 196 10.81 21.66 -0.11
N GLU A 197 10.13 21.71 1.04
CA GLU A 197 10.63 22.37 2.26
C GLU A 197 11.86 21.68 2.87
N ALA A 198 12.01 20.37 2.65
CA ALA A 198 13.13 19.58 3.14
C ALA A 198 14.47 19.83 2.41
N LYS A 199 14.44 20.50 1.26
CA LYS A 199 15.63 20.80 0.42
C LYS A 199 16.22 22.16 0.69
#